data_5fd0284ae5e5c1152c8dcdddb83fe8bc
#
_entry.id   5fd0284ae5e5c1152c8dcdddb83fe8bc
#
_cell.length_a   1.000
_cell.length_b   1.000
_cell.length_c   1.000
_cell.angle_alpha   90.00
_cell.angle_beta   90.00
_cell.angle_gamma   90.00
#
_symmetry.space_group_name_H-M   'P 1'
#
loop_
_entity.id
_entity.type
_entity.pdbx_description
1 polymer ?
#
loop_
_entity_poly.entity_id
_entity_poly.type
_entity_poly.pdbx_seq_one_letter_code
_entity_poly.pdbx_strand_id
1 'polypeptide(L)'
;MTEKEYNKCVDLYADNLFRFIVKNLEHTEDARDVVQNAFEILWKHCSDVPFEKAKSYLFTVAYHNMIDHVRKVKRITLVDQFKEEEKISEQRIHNAKNVLEQALNRLSEVQRSLVLLKDYEGYSYEEISNIMGLNPSQVKVYLHRARIHLKNYLVKMENVI
;
A
#
# COMPACT_ATOMS: atom_id res chain seq x y z
N MET A 1 -12.93 -6.60 21.10
CA MET A 1 -11.78 -6.10 21.88
C MET A 1 -12.19 -4.98 22.83
N THR A 2 -11.42 -4.78 23.85
CA THR A 2 -11.63 -3.70 24.83
C THR A 2 -11.03 -2.38 24.32
N GLU A 3 -11.39 -1.27 24.95
CA GLU A 3 -10.79 0.04 24.68
C GLU A 3 -9.27 0.03 24.86
N LYS A 4 -8.80 -0.66 25.90
CA LYS A 4 -7.36 -0.81 26.16
C LYS A 4 -6.65 -1.56 25.04
N GLU A 5 -7.26 -2.62 24.54
CA GLU A 5 -6.74 -3.39 23.41
C GLU A 5 -6.76 -2.56 22.12
N TYR A 6 -7.79 -1.75 21.91
CA TYR A 6 -7.86 -0.83 20.78
C TYR A 6 -6.71 0.19 20.83
N ASN A 7 -6.48 0.81 21.96
CA ASN A 7 -5.37 1.76 22.13
C ASN A 7 -4.02 1.09 21.86
N LYS A 8 -3.87 -0.16 22.27
CA LYS A 8 -2.69 -0.96 21.97
C LYS A 8 -2.53 -1.21 20.48
N CYS A 9 -3.63 -1.42 19.74
CA CYS A 9 -3.60 -1.55 18.28
C CYS A 9 -3.11 -0.27 17.62
N VAL A 10 -3.54 0.90 18.08
CA VAL A 10 -3.07 2.19 17.57
C VAL A 10 -1.55 2.29 17.74
N ASP A 11 -1.04 2.00 18.93
CA ASP A 11 0.40 2.07 19.22
C ASP A 11 1.22 1.08 18.40
N LEU A 12 0.71 -0.13 18.17
CA LEU A 12 1.43 -1.18 17.47
C LEU A 12 1.40 -1.05 15.95
N TYR A 13 0.29 -0.59 15.38
CA TYR A 13 0.04 -0.74 13.94
C TYR A 13 -0.10 0.56 13.17
N ALA A 14 -0.23 1.71 13.82
CA ALA A 14 -0.45 2.98 13.12
C ALA A 14 0.70 3.31 12.16
N ASP A 15 1.94 3.17 12.60
CA ASP A 15 3.12 3.49 11.79
C ASP A 15 3.27 2.52 10.60
N ASN A 16 3.09 1.24 10.85
CA ASN A 16 3.19 0.22 9.80
C ASN A 16 2.11 0.41 8.74
N LEU A 17 0.89 0.69 9.18
CA LEU A 17 -0.23 0.94 8.28
C LEU A 17 -0.01 2.20 7.46
N PHE A 18 0.44 3.29 8.10
CA PHE A 18 0.75 4.55 7.42
C PHE A 18 1.84 4.34 6.38
N ARG A 19 2.92 3.63 6.73
CA ARG A 19 4.03 3.33 5.81
C ARG A 19 3.55 2.58 4.57
N PHE A 20 2.70 1.57 4.76
CA PHE A 20 2.12 0.80 3.65
C PHE A 20 1.29 1.69 2.72
N ILE A 21 0.42 2.51 3.29
CA ILE A 21 -0.48 3.35 2.50
C ILE A 21 0.28 4.50 1.82
N VAL A 22 1.20 5.18 2.49
CA VAL A 22 1.94 6.30 1.89
C VAL A 22 2.83 5.86 0.73
N LYS A 23 3.40 4.67 0.79
CA LYS A 23 4.19 4.12 -0.31
C LYS A 23 3.34 3.79 -1.54
N ASN A 24 2.04 3.55 -1.36
CA ASN A 24 1.11 3.34 -2.46
C ASN A 24 0.54 4.64 -3.03
N LEU A 25 0.17 5.60 -2.18
CA LEU A 25 -0.54 6.82 -2.59
C LEU A 25 0.38 7.99 -2.94
N GLU A 26 1.60 8.03 -2.41
CA GLU A 26 2.56 9.13 -2.56
C GLU A 26 2.12 10.48 -1.97
N HIS A 27 0.90 10.59 -1.46
CA HIS A 27 0.37 11.79 -0.82
C HIS A 27 0.19 11.55 0.68
N THR A 28 0.95 12.28 1.48
CA THR A 28 0.98 12.11 2.94
C THR A 28 -0.38 12.37 3.59
N GLU A 29 -1.08 13.42 3.16
CA GLU A 29 -2.39 13.76 3.73
C GLU A 29 -3.45 12.73 3.40
N ASP A 30 -3.49 12.26 2.15
CA ASP A 30 -4.42 11.21 1.73
C ASP A 30 -4.14 9.90 2.47
N ALA A 31 -2.87 9.58 2.68
CA ALA A 31 -2.48 8.40 3.45
C ALA A 31 -2.96 8.50 4.92
N ARG A 32 -2.82 9.67 5.54
CA ARG A 32 -3.32 9.90 6.90
C ARG A 32 -4.83 9.72 6.99
N ASP A 33 -5.57 10.22 6.01
CA ASP A 33 -7.04 10.09 5.96
C ASP A 33 -7.46 8.63 5.83
N VAL A 34 -6.77 7.84 4.99
CA VAL A 34 -7.04 6.41 4.85
C VAL A 34 -6.76 5.67 6.16
N VAL A 35 -5.65 5.96 6.81
CA VAL A 35 -5.27 5.33 8.09
C VAL A 35 -6.26 5.70 9.19
N GLN A 36 -6.60 6.98 9.30
CA GLN A 36 -7.56 7.46 10.30
C GLN A 36 -8.92 6.79 10.10
N ASN A 37 -9.40 6.71 8.87
CA ASN A 37 -10.65 6.05 8.54
C ASN A 37 -10.63 4.56 8.94
N ALA A 38 -9.51 3.86 8.68
CA ALA A 38 -9.39 2.46 9.06
C ALA A 38 -9.50 2.28 10.58
N PHE A 39 -8.87 3.13 11.38
CA PHE A 39 -9.00 3.09 12.83
C PHE A 39 -10.39 3.48 13.32
N GLU A 40 -11.06 4.42 12.68
CA GLU A 40 -12.45 4.76 12.99
C GLU A 40 -13.39 3.58 12.74
N ILE A 41 -13.20 2.88 11.63
CA ILE A 41 -13.99 1.68 11.31
C ILE A 41 -13.72 0.57 12.33
N LEU A 42 -12.45 0.36 12.70
CA LEU A 42 -12.11 -0.59 13.75
C LEU A 42 -12.79 -0.23 15.08
N TRP A 43 -12.81 1.05 15.45
CA TRP A 43 -13.49 1.50 16.65
C TRP A 43 -14.98 1.19 16.63
N LYS A 44 -15.65 1.45 15.53
CA LYS A 44 -17.09 1.16 15.34
C LYS A 44 -17.39 -0.34 15.46
N HIS A 45 -16.49 -1.20 15.05
CA HIS A 45 -16.63 -2.66 15.10
C HIS A 45 -15.79 -3.30 16.20
N CYS A 46 -15.37 -2.52 17.17
CA CYS A 46 -14.48 -2.94 18.25
C CYS A 46 -14.99 -4.17 19.00
N SER A 47 -16.29 -4.26 19.24
CA SER A 47 -16.90 -5.40 19.94
C SER A 47 -16.90 -6.69 19.10
N ASP A 48 -16.84 -6.58 17.79
CA ASP A 48 -16.94 -7.74 16.87
C ASP A 48 -15.58 -8.25 16.40
N VAL A 49 -14.52 -7.44 16.56
CA VAL A 49 -13.17 -7.79 16.08
C VAL A 49 -12.29 -8.23 17.24
N PRO A 50 -11.80 -9.46 17.25
CA PRO A 50 -10.83 -9.91 18.26
C PRO A 50 -9.50 -9.17 18.09
N PHE A 51 -8.80 -8.95 19.21
CA PHE A 51 -7.49 -8.29 19.19
C PHE A 51 -6.49 -8.96 18.23
N GLU A 52 -6.49 -10.28 18.19
CA GLU A 52 -5.57 -11.06 17.33
C GLU A 52 -5.82 -10.84 15.83
N LYS A 53 -7.02 -10.41 15.46
CA LYS A 53 -7.39 -10.13 14.07
C LYS A 53 -7.34 -8.65 13.69
N ALA A 54 -7.05 -7.78 14.65
CA ALA A 54 -7.07 -6.33 14.46
C ALA A 54 -6.10 -5.86 13.38
N LYS A 55 -4.88 -6.39 13.37
CA LYS A 55 -3.86 -6.03 12.38
C LYS A 55 -4.32 -6.33 10.96
N SER A 56 -4.77 -7.56 10.71
CA SER A 56 -5.28 -7.99 9.42
C SER A 56 -6.52 -7.20 9.00
N TYR A 57 -7.41 -6.92 9.95
CA TYR A 57 -8.60 -6.11 9.73
C TYR A 57 -8.25 -4.69 9.30
N LEU A 58 -7.33 -4.04 10.00
CA LEU A 58 -6.86 -2.69 9.67
C LEU A 58 -6.27 -2.61 8.27
N PHE A 59 -5.39 -3.55 7.93
CA PHE A 59 -4.78 -3.58 6.60
C PHE A 59 -5.79 -3.86 5.50
N THR A 60 -6.78 -4.73 5.74
CA THR A 60 -7.86 -5.00 4.80
C THR A 60 -8.70 -3.75 4.53
N VAL A 61 -9.14 -3.08 5.59
CA VAL A 61 -9.96 -1.87 5.47
C VAL A 61 -9.18 -0.76 4.77
N ALA A 62 -7.95 -0.53 5.20
CA ALA A 62 -7.10 0.50 4.61
C ALA A 62 -6.78 0.23 3.14
N TYR A 63 -6.51 -1.03 2.80
CA TYR A 63 -6.26 -1.43 1.42
C TYR A 63 -7.46 -1.14 0.52
N HIS A 64 -8.66 -1.54 0.93
CA HIS A 64 -9.88 -1.29 0.14
C HIS A 64 -10.18 0.20 -0.01
N ASN A 65 -10.02 0.97 1.05
CA ASN A 65 -10.20 2.43 0.99
C ASN A 65 -9.17 3.08 0.07
N MET A 66 -7.92 2.63 0.11
CA MET A 66 -6.85 3.09 -0.76
C MET A 66 -7.17 2.82 -2.23
N ILE A 67 -7.60 1.62 -2.56
CA ILE A 67 -7.95 1.25 -3.94
C ILE A 67 -9.13 2.08 -4.44
N ASP A 68 -10.14 2.30 -3.62
CA ASP A 68 -11.28 3.17 -3.97
C ASP A 68 -10.82 4.60 -4.21
N HIS A 69 -9.91 5.14 -3.39
CA HIS A 69 -9.33 6.45 -3.56
C HIS A 69 -8.56 6.58 -4.88
N VAL A 70 -7.70 5.62 -5.20
CA VAL A 70 -6.94 5.58 -6.45
C VAL A 70 -7.86 5.56 -7.66
N ARG A 71 -8.93 4.78 -7.62
CA ARG A 71 -9.91 4.72 -8.71
C ARG A 71 -10.61 6.06 -8.92
N LYS A 72 -10.96 6.77 -7.85
CA LYS A 72 -11.57 8.11 -7.94
C LYS A 72 -10.61 9.12 -8.55
N VAL A 73 -9.36 9.13 -8.12
CA VAL A 73 -8.32 10.03 -8.64
C VAL A 73 -8.08 9.77 -10.13
N LYS A 74 -8.02 8.52 -10.56
CA LYS A 74 -7.88 8.16 -11.97
C LYS A 74 -9.04 8.66 -12.83
N ARG A 75 -10.27 8.62 -12.33
CA ARG A 75 -11.43 9.15 -13.04
C ARG A 75 -11.35 10.65 -13.22
N ILE A 76 -10.85 11.38 -12.23
CA ILE A 76 -10.69 12.83 -12.27
C ILE A 76 -9.54 13.24 -13.18
N THR A 77 -8.41 12.51 -13.15
CA THR A 77 -7.22 12.81 -13.95
C THR A 77 -7.35 12.47 -15.43
N LEU A 78 -8.29 11.61 -15.83
CA LEU A 78 -8.57 11.37 -17.25
C LEU A 78 -9.02 12.63 -18.00
N VAL A 79 -9.47 13.66 -17.29
CA VAL A 79 -9.90 14.96 -17.84
C VAL A 79 -8.71 15.96 -17.92
N ASP A 80 -7.69 15.82 -17.07
CA ASP A 80 -6.55 16.77 -16.93
C ASP A 80 -5.18 16.15 -17.25
N GLN A 81 -5.14 14.98 -17.90
CA GLN A 81 -3.93 14.15 -18.05
C GLN A 81 -2.72 14.78 -18.76
N PHE A 82 -2.89 15.85 -19.53
CA PHE A 82 -1.81 16.38 -20.36
C PHE A 82 -0.87 17.38 -19.67
N LYS A 83 -1.23 17.92 -18.51
CA LYS A 83 -0.44 18.99 -17.85
C LYS A 83 0.33 18.56 -16.60
N GLU A 84 -0.06 17.45 -15.96
CA GLU A 84 0.54 17.00 -14.71
C GLU A 84 1.65 15.96 -14.89
N GLU A 85 1.63 15.19 -15.97
CA GLU A 85 2.65 14.18 -16.24
C GLU A 85 4.05 14.78 -16.43
N GLU A 86 4.16 15.97 -17.04
CA GLU A 86 5.44 16.65 -17.22
C GLU A 86 6.07 17.15 -15.91
N LYS A 87 5.25 17.66 -14.97
CA LYS A 87 5.74 18.14 -13.67
C LYS A 87 6.15 17.03 -12.72
N ILE A 88 5.46 15.91 -12.75
CA ILE A 88 5.74 14.74 -11.90
C ILE A 88 7.02 14.04 -12.34
N SER A 89 7.31 13.99 -13.64
CA SER A 89 8.53 13.35 -14.16
C SER A 89 9.80 14.14 -13.81
N GLU A 90 9.76 15.46 -13.79
CA GLU A 90 10.92 16.29 -13.44
C GLU A 90 11.30 16.21 -11.96
N GLN A 91 10.34 16.16 -11.05
CA GLN A 91 10.60 15.98 -9.63
C GLN A 91 11.12 14.60 -9.27
N ARG A 92 10.74 13.57 -10.03
CA ARG A 92 11.21 12.19 -9.82
C ARG A 92 12.68 11.99 -10.23
N ILE A 93 13.16 12.71 -11.23
CA ILE A 93 14.54 12.60 -11.74
C ILE A 93 15.57 13.16 -10.74
N HIS A 94 15.20 14.13 -9.91
CA HIS A 94 16.09 14.78 -8.97
C HIS A 94 16.30 14.04 -7.65
N ASN A 95 15.52 13.00 -7.33
CA ASN A 95 15.64 12.23 -6.09
C ASN A 95 16.34 10.88 -6.30
N ALA A 96 17.68 10.96 -6.52
CA ALA A 96 18.51 9.76 -6.63
C ALA A 96 18.54 8.88 -5.37
N LYS A 97 18.01 9.37 -4.24
CA LYS A 97 17.89 8.61 -2.97
C LYS A 97 16.78 7.56 -2.98
N ASN A 98 15.91 7.53 -4.00
CA ASN A 98 14.68 6.75 -4.01
C ASN A 98 14.56 5.84 -5.24
N VAL A 99 15.66 5.21 -5.65
CA VAL A 99 15.64 4.25 -6.78
C VAL A 99 14.64 3.13 -6.51
N LEU A 100 14.58 2.65 -5.28
CA LEU A 100 13.63 1.62 -4.86
C LEU A 100 12.19 2.12 -4.91
N GLU A 101 11.92 3.35 -4.46
CA GLU A 101 10.59 3.96 -4.55
C GLU A 101 10.16 4.15 -6.00
N GLN A 102 11.07 4.59 -6.85
CA GLN A 102 10.81 4.71 -8.29
C GLN A 102 10.50 3.35 -8.93
N ALA A 103 11.23 2.31 -8.52
CA ALA A 103 10.98 0.94 -8.97
C ALA A 103 9.59 0.46 -8.53
N LEU A 104 9.21 0.72 -7.27
CA LEU A 104 7.89 0.40 -6.74
C LEU A 104 6.78 1.15 -7.50
N ASN A 105 7.02 2.40 -7.86
CA ASN A 105 6.06 3.22 -8.59
C ASN A 105 5.83 2.75 -10.03
N ARG A 106 6.76 1.97 -10.58
CA ARG A 106 6.61 1.34 -11.90
C ARG A 106 5.72 0.10 -11.87
N LEU A 107 5.49 -0.48 -10.70
CA LEU A 107 4.60 -1.61 -10.53
C LEU A 107 3.13 -1.15 -10.57
N SER A 108 2.24 -2.05 -10.99
CA SER A 108 0.80 -1.82 -10.82
C SER A 108 0.46 -1.73 -9.33
N GLU A 109 -0.71 -1.20 -8.99
CA GLU A 109 -1.17 -1.10 -7.60
C GLU A 109 -1.22 -2.46 -6.91
N VAL A 110 -1.69 -3.48 -7.62
CA VAL A 110 -1.74 -4.85 -7.09
C VAL A 110 -0.34 -5.39 -6.84
N GLN A 111 0.57 -5.24 -7.80
CA GLN A 111 1.94 -5.71 -7.68
C GLN A 111 2.69 -5.00 -6.55
N ARG A 112 2.55 -3.68 -6.47
CA ARG A 112 3.17 -2.88 -5.42
C ARG A 112 2.67 -3.28 -4.03
N SER A 113 1.36 -3.43 -3.87
CA SER A 113 0.76 -3.86 -2.61
C SER A 113 1.24 -5.24 -2.19
N LEU A 114 1.38 -6.18 -3.12
CA LEU A 114 1.90 -7.51 -2.85
C LEU A 114 3.34 -7.47 -2.31
N VAL A 115 4.21 -6.71 -2.96
CA VAL A 115 5.60 -6.55 -2.53
C VAL A 115 5.67 -5.90 -1.15
N LEU A 116 4.90 -4.84 -0.94
CA LEU A 116 4.88 -4.14 0.34
C LEU A 116 4.37 -5.02 1.47
N LEU A 117 3.30 -5.77 1.26
CA LEU A 117 2.74 -6.65 2.28
C LEU A 117 3.67 -7.84 2.58
N LYS A 118 4.28 -8.43 1.57
CA LYS A 118 5.14 -9.60 1.75
C LYS A 118 6.54 -9.23 2.21
N ASP A 119 7.21 -8.35 1.49
CA ASP A 119 8.64 -8.09 1.69
C ASP A 119 8.91 -7.01 2.73
N TYR A 120 8.04 -6.03 2.91
CA TYR A 120 8.18 -4.97 3.90
C TYR A 120 7.45 -5.28 5.20
N GLU A 121 6.20 -5.75 5.13
CA GLU A 121 5.39 -6.00 6.31
C GLU A 121 5.45 -7.44 6.82
N GLY A 122 5.96 -8.37 6.01
CA GLY A 122 6.22 -9.74 6.42
C GLY A 122 4.99 -10.63 6.56
N TYR A 123 3.90 -10.30 5.87
CA TYR A 123 2.69 -11.13 5.89
C TYR A 123 2.89 -12.46 5.15
N SER A 124 2.18 -13.49 5.60
CA SER A 124 2.11 -14.77 4.89
C SER A 124 1.25 -14.65 3.63
N TYR A 125 1.38 -15.61 2.72
CA TYR A 125 0.54 -15.67 1.52
C TYR A 125 -0.94 -15.73 1.86
N GLU A 126 -1.29 -16.48 2.91
CA GLU A 126 -2.68 -16.60 3.37
C GLU A 126 -3.22 -15.28 3.91
N GLU A 127 -2.44 -14.58 4.71
CA GLU A 127 -2.81 -13.27 5.25
C GLU A 127 -2.99 -12.25 4.11
N ILE A 128 -2.09 -12.23 3.13
CA ILE A 128 -2.18 -11.35 1.96
C ILE A 128 -3.41 -11.70 1.13
N SER A 129 -3.69 -12.99 0.95
CA SER A 129 -4.90 -13.48 0.29
C SER A 129 -6.16 -12.89 0.91
N ASN A 130 -6.23 -12.89 2.23
CA ASN A 130 -7.38 -12.33 2.97
C ASN A 130 -7.45 -10.80 2.85
N ILE A 131 -6.31 -10.11 2.92
CA ILE A 131 -6.26 -8.63 2.81
C ILE A 131 -6.69 -8.16 1.43
N MET A 132 -6.18 -8.79 0.38
CA MET A 132 -6.35 -8.32 -1.00
C MET A 132 -7.54 -8.98 -1.73
N GLY A 133 -8.14 -10.01 -1.15
CA GLY A 133 -9.23 -10.74 -1.81
C GLY A 133 -8.77 -11.59 -2.99
N LEU A 134 -7.51 -12.03 -2.99
CA LEU A 134 -6.94 -12.94 -3.98
C LEU A 134 -6.86 -14.34 -3.39
N ASN A 135 -6.82 -15.38 -4.24
CA ASN A 135 -6.51 -16.71 -3.74
C ASN A 135 -4.99 -16.88 -3.54
N PRO A 136 -4.53 -17.84 -2.71
CA PRO A 136 -3.09 -18.01 -2.44
C PRO A 136 -2.24 -18.25 -3.69
N SER A 137 -2.77 -18.95 -4.69
CA SER A 137 -2.07 -19.20 -5.96
C SER A 137 -1.85 -17.91 -6.74
N GLN A 138 -2.85 -17.05 -6.78
CA GLN A 138 -2.74 -15.73 -7.41
C GLN A 138 -1.72 -14.85 -6.68
N VAL A 139 -1.70 -14.88 -5.35
CA VAL A 139 -0.72 -14.14 -4.56
C VAL A 139 0.69 -14.55 -4.96
N LYS A 140 0.98 -15.84 -5.01
CA LYS A 140 2.30 -16.37 -5.39
C LYS A 140 2.71 -15.96 -6.80
N VAL A 141 1.83 -16.14 -7.78
CA VAL A 141 2.12 -15.83 -9.19
C VAL A 141 2.31 -14.34 -9.41
N TYR A 142 1.42 -13.52 -8.87
CA TYR A 142 1.49 -12.08 -9.04
C TYR A 142 2.68 -11.47 -8.31
N LEU A 143 3.01 -11.99 -7.12
CA LEU A 143 4.20 -11.57 -6.38
C LEU A 143 5.49 -11.91 -7.14
N HIS A 144 5.56 -13.10 -7.71
CA HIS A 144 6.71 -13.53 -8.52
C HIS A 144 6.91 -12.59 -9.71
N ARG A 145 5.84 -12.27 -10.44
CA ARG A 145 5.89 -11.32 -11.56
C ARG A 145 6.30 -9.92 -11.11
N ALA A 146 5.79 -9.47 -9.97
CA ALA A 146 6.14 -8.17 -9.40
C ALA A 146 7.63 -8.09 -9.06
N ARG A 147 8.18 -9.14 -8.46
CA ARG A 147 9.61 -9.22 -8.12
C ARG A 147 10.50 -9.24 -9.37
N ILE A 148 10.08 -9.90 -10.43
CA ILE A 148 10.81 -9.88 -11.71
C ILE A 148 10.84 -8.48 -12.30
N HIS A 149 9.72 -7.79 -12.34
CA HIS A 149 9.65 -6.39 -12.80
C HIS A 149 10.55 -5.47 -11.99
N LEU A 150 10.50 -5.61 -10.67
CA LEU A 150 11.30 -4.82 -9.74
C LEU A 150 12.80 -5.07 -9.98
N LYS A 151 13.20 -6.33 -10.08
CA LYS A 151 14.58 -6.73 -10.34
C LYS A 151 15.08 -6.17 -11.68
N ASN A 152 14.30 -6.32 -12.75
CA ASN A 152 14.70 -5.85 -14.08
C ASN A 152 14.88 -4.34 -14.11
N TYR A 153 14.01 -3.58 -13.44
CA TYR A 153 14.14 -2.14 -13.31
C TYR A 153 15.42 -1.74 -12.55
N LEU A 154 15.68 -2.38 -11.43
CA LEU A 154 16.86 -2.10 -10.60
C LEU A 154 18.17 -2.41 -11.33
N VAL A 155 18.21 -3.50 -12.09
CA VAL A 155 19.38 -3.86 -12.92
C VAL A 155 19.63 -2.82 -14.02
N LYS A 156 18.57 -2.33 -14.69
CA LYS A 156 18.69 -1.26 -15.68
C LYS A 156 19.24 0.03 -15.10
N MET A 157 18.83 0.36 -13.86
CA MET A 157 19.31 1.57 -13.19
C MET A 157 20.77 1.45 -12.76
N GLU A 158 21.23 0.27 -12.37
CA GLU A 158 22.67 0.02 -12.10
C GLU A 158 23.53 0.23 -13.34
N ASN A 159 23.05 -0.14 -14.52
CA ASN A 159 23.78 -0.02 -15.78
C ASN A 159 23.81 1.43 -16.31
N VAL A 160 22.99 2.32 -15.80
CA VAL A 160 22.92 3.72 -16.23
C VAL A 160 23.77 4.63 -15.33
N ILE A 161 24.13 4.15 -14.15
CA ILE A 161 25.00 4.86 -13.22
C ILE A 161 26.44 4.38 -13.42
#